data_a2a31d34311591b124ff123eca56c45e
#
_entry.id   a2a31d34311591b124ff123eca56c45e
#
_cell.length_a   1.000
_cell.length_b   1.000
_cell.length_c   1.000
_cell.angle_alpha   90.00
_cell.angle_beta   90.00
_cell.angle_gamma   90.00
#
_symmetry.space_group_name_H-M   'P 1'
#
loop_
_entity.id
_entity.type
_entity.pdbx_description
1 polymer ?
#
loop_
_entity_poly.entity_id
_entity_poly.type
_entity_poly.pdbx_seq_one_letter_code
_entity_poly.pdbx_strand_id
1 'polypeptide(L)'
;TSDLELVGILDNDEKKKGQKLGKIPVLGSYNELPELAKRYRVEKVIVAIPSLDPSEYERILQMCNQLNIKCFKMPKVESVVQGLHPSVSSFQKLDLADLLGRQEIRLDESRIGDEIHGKTILVTGAGGSIGSEICRQVSRFNPERVVLLGHGENSIYLIYHELIRSFQGINYVPVIADIQDYERLLQVFEQYEPAIVYHAAAHKHVPMMERNPKEAFKNNILGTYNVAKAVDAAKVPKMVMISTDKAVNPPNVMGATKRVAELIVTGFNQRSQSTYCAVRFGNVLGSRGSVIPVFERQIAEGGPVTVTDFRMTRYFMTIPEASRLVIHAGAYAKDGEVFILDMGKPVR
;
A
#
# COMPACT_ATOMS: atom_id res chain seq x y z
N THR A 1 25.09 -0.97 -24.27
CA THR A 1 25.89 -2.22 -24.19
C THR A 1 25.39 -2.99 -23.00
N SER A 2 24.53 -4.00 -23.23
CA SER A 2 23.96 -4.82 -22.18
C SER A 2 24.94 -5.97 -21.87
N ASP A 3 25.33 -6.08 -20.60
CA ASP A 3 26.15 -7.17 -20.06
C ASP A 3 25.39 -8.52 -19.96
N LEU A 4 24.30 -8.69 -20.74
CA LEU A 4 23.49 -9.91 -20.75
C LEU A 4 23.44 -10.54 -22.13
N GLU A 5 23.79 -11.82 -22.19
CA GLU A 5 23.62 -12.68 -23.36
C GLU A 5 22.38 -13.56 -23.17
N LEU A 6 21.44 -13.47 -24.10
CA LEU A 6 20.21 -14.26 -24.05
C LEU A 6 20.45 -15.61 -24.74
N VAL A 7 20.56 -16.68 -23.98
CA VAL A 7 20.90 -18.03 -24.46
C VAL A 7 19.71 -18.83 -25.00
N GLY A 8 18.49 -18.52 -24.57
CA GLY A 8 17.29 -19.22 -25.02
C GLY A 8 16.01 -18.80 -24.32
N ILE A 9 14.90 -19.31 -24.82
CA ILE A 9 13.55 -19.08 -24.28
C ILE A 9 12.99 -20.43 -23.82
N LEU A 10 12.24 -20.41 -22.70
CA LEU A 10 11.45 -21.54 -22.23
C LEU A 10 9.97 -21.20 -22.37
N ASP A 11 9.18 -22.09 -22.97
CA ASP A 11 7.75 -21.96 -23.17
C ASP A 11 7.09 -23.33 -23.01
N ASN A 12 5.97 -23.40 -22.29
CA ASN A 12 5.25 -24.67 -22.07
C ASN A 12 4.43 -25.13 -23.27
N ASP A 13 4.28 -24.30 -24.31
CA ASP A 13 3.64 -24.71 -25.54
C ASP A 13 4.61 -25.57 -26.36
N GLU A 14 4.36 -26.89 -26.39
CA GLU A 14 5.17 -27.86 -27.11
C GLU A 14 5.35 -27.53 -28.59
N LYS A 15 4.38 -26.83 -29.21
CA LYS A 15 4.46 -26.41 -30.61
C LYS A 15 5.55 -25.39 -30.87
N LYS A 16 5.98 -24.67 -29.85
CA LYS A 16 7.03 -23.67 -29.96
C LYS A 16 8.45 -24.24 -29.75
N LYS A 17 8.58 -25.43 -29.17
CA LYS A 17 9.86 -26.09 -28.93
C LYS A 17 10.64 -26.25 -30.25
N GLY A 18 11.86 -25.78 -30.27
CA GLY A 18 12.73 -25.80 -31.46
C GLY A 18 12.49 -24.63 -32.43
N GLN A 19 11.48 -23.80 -32.25
CA GLN A 19 11.28 -22.59 -33.02
C GLN A 19 12.28 -21.50 -32.55
N LYS A 20 12.37 -20.41 -33.31
CA LYS A 20 13.19 -19.24 -32.95
C LYS A 20 12.33 -18.00 -32.90
N LEU A 21 12.50 -17.20 -31.86
CA LEU A 21 11.97 -15.83 -31.79
C LEU A 21 13.13 -14.89 -32.17
N GLY A 22 13.12 -14.41 -33.39
CA GLY A 22 14.27 -13.72 -33.98
C GLY A 22 15.48 -14.67 -34.10
N LYS A 23 16.55 -14.40 -33.36
CA LYS A 23 17.74 -15.24 -33.33
C LYS A 23 17.77 -16.22 -32.16
N ILE A 24 16.85 -16.14 -31.22
CA ILE A 24 16.84 -16.85 -29.94
C ILE A 24 16.00 -18.13 -30.05
N PRO A 25 16.59 -19.32 -29.75
CA PRO A 25 15.83 -20.57 -29.80
C PRO A 25 14.92 -20.78 -28.60
N VAL A 26 13.75 -21.42 -28.83
CA VAL A 26 12.93 -21.98 -27.77
C VAL A 26 13.48 -23.35 -27.41
N LEU A 27 14.11 -23.46 -26.25
CA LEU A 27 14.87 -24.64 -25.83
C LEU A 27 14.00 -25.76 -25.27
N GLY A 28 12.86 -25.41 -24.68
CA GLY A 28 11.92 -26.36 -24.06
C GLY A 28 10.98 -25.71 -23.08
N SER A 29 10.38 -26.53 -22.23
CA SER A 29 9.49 -26.11 -21.13
C SER A 29 10.31 -25.58 -19.93
N TYR A 30 9.72 -24.75 -19.09
CA TYR A 30 10.35 -24.33 -17.84
C TYR A 30 10.59 -25.49 -16.85
N ASN A 31 9.90 -26.61 -17.01
CA ASN A 31 10.18 -27.83 -16.24
C ASN A 31 11.58 -28.41 -16.55
N GLU A 32 12.11 -28.14 -17.75
CA GLU A 32 13.45 -28.54 -18.19
C GLU A 32 14.52 -27.55 -17.71
N LEU A 33 14.14 -26.47 -16.99
CA LEU A 33 15.07 -25.45 -16.50
C LEU A 33 16.29 -26.02 -15.75
N PRO A 34 16.18 -27.02 -14.85
CA PRO A 34 17.33 -27.55 -14.12
C PRO A 34 18.42 -28.14 -15.03
N GLU A 35 18.02 -28.81 -16.09
CA GLU A 35 18.96 -29.42 -17.04
C GLU A 35 19.55 -28.38 -17.99
N LEU A 36 18.69 -27.52 -18.54
CA LEU A 36 19.09 -26.49 -19.48
C LEU A 36 19.98 -25.43 -18.82
N ALA A 37 19.68 -25.06 -17.57
CA ALA A 37 20.51 -24.12 -16.82
C ALA A 37 21.94 -24.61 -16.62
N LYS A 38 22.12 -25.89 -16.33
CA LYS A 38 23.47 -26.51 -16.24
C LYS A 38 24.16 -26.56 -17.59
N ARG A 39 23.43 -26.98 -18.64
CA ARG A 39 23.96 -27.11 -19.98
C ARG A 39 24.46 -25.80 -20.58
N TYR A 40 23.71 -24.73 -20.37
CA TYR A 40 24.00 -23.41 -20.93
C TYR A 40 24.65 -22.45 -19.92
N ARG A 41 24.98 -22.90 -18.70
CA ARG A 41 25.59 -22.11 -17.62
C ARG A 41 24.79 -20.84 -17.34
N VAL A 42 23.45 -20.98 -17.18
CA VAL A 42 22.53 -19.86 -16.98
C VAL A 42 22.77 -19.23 -15.60
N GLU A 43 23.03 -17.93 -15.57
CA GLU A 43 23.19 -17.17 -14.32
C GLU A 43 21.92 -16.42 -13.90
N LYS A 44 21.05 -16.14 -14.86
CA LYS A 44 19.83 -15.34 -14.64
C LYS A 44 18.66 -15.91 -15.43
N VAL A 45 17.50 -15.92 -14.81
CA VAL A 45 16.21 -16.25 -15.44
C VAL A 45 15.31 -15.01 -15.39
N ILE A 46 14.66 -14.70 -16.51
CA ILE A 46 13.71 -13.58 -16.61
C ILE A 46 12.35 -14.15 -16.95
N VAL A 47 11.39 -14.00 -16.05
CA VAL A 47 9.99 -14.38 -16.27
C VAL A 47 9.30 -13.25 -17.03
N ALA A 48 8.95 -13.52 -18.30
CA ALA A 48 8.34 -12.56 -19.22
C ALA A 48 6.85 -12.81 -19.49
N ILE A 49 6.18 -13.58 -18.62
CA ILE A 49 4.75 -13.93 -18.75
C ILE A 49 3.95 -13.06 -17.79
N PRO A 50 3.20 -12.02 -18.26
CA PRO A 50 2.48 -11.10 -17.39
C PRO A 50 1.35 -11.75 -16.59
N SER A 51 0.73 -12.81 -17.15
CA SER A 51 -0.42 -13.53 -16.59
C SER A 51 -0.06 -14.91 -16.05
N LEU A 52 1.21 -15.14 -15.68
CA LEU A 52 1.64 -16.42 -15.10
C LEU A 52 0.92 -16.66 -13.78
N ASP A 53 0.37 -17.86 -13.60
CA ASP A 53 -0.25 -18.27 -12.35
C ASP A 53 0.76 -18.19 -11.19
N PRO A 54 0.37 -17.66 -10.02
CA PRO A 54 1.27 -17.54 -8.87
C PRO A 54 1.93 -18.84 -8.44
N SER A 55 1.20 -19.96 -8.52
CA SER A 55 1.76 -21.27 -8.16
C SER A 55 2.83 -21.75 -9.14
N GLU A 56 2.68 -21.43 -10.42
CA GLU A 56 3.69 -21.72 -11.44
C GLU A 56 4.92 -20.81 -11.27
N TYR A 57 4.68 -19.53 -10.94
CA TYR A 57 5.76 -18.60 -10.65
C TYR A 57 6.58 -19.04 -9.43
N GLU A 58 5.90 -19.45 -8.35
CA GLU A 58 6.55 -19.97 -7.14
C GLU A 58 7.39 -21.22 -7.46
N ARG A 59 6.89 -22.10 -8.32
CA ARG A 59 7.62 -23.29 -8.78
C ARG A 59 8.90 -22.94 -9.55
N ILE A 60 8.83 -21.95 -10.46
CA ILE A 60 10.02 -21.46 -11.18
C ILE A 60 11.04 -20.87 -10.21
N LEU A 61 10.59 -20.11 -9.22
CA LEU A 61 11.46 -19.55 -8.19
C LEU A 61 12.16 -20.61 -7.35
N GLN A 62 11.42 -21.65 -6.93
CA GLN A 62 12.00 -22.76 -6.18
C GLN A 62 13.10 -23.46 -7.00
N MET A 63 12.86 -23.69 -8.30
CA MET A 63 13.88 -24.24 -9.18
C MET A 63 15.11 -23.34 -9.32
N CYS A 64 14.90 -22.03 -9.49
CA CYS A 64 16.00 -21.06 -9.57
C CYS A 64 16.81 -21.02 -8.28
N ASN A 65 16.15 -21.02 -7.11
CA ASN A 65 16.81 -21.03 -5.82
C ASN A 65 17.63 -22.30 -5.58
N GLN A 66 17.10 -23.48 -5.93
CA GLN A 66 17.84 -24.76 -5.83
C GLN A 66 19.10 -24.77 -6.69
N LEU A 67 19.08 -24.04 -7.80
CA LEU A 67 20.19 -23.93 -8.75
C LEU A 67 21.12 -22.74 -8.46
N ASN A 68 20.80 -21.93 -7.44
CA ASN A 68 21.48 -20.68 -7.11
C ASN A 68 21.50 -19.68 -8.29
N ILE A 69 20.40 -19.62 -9.05
CA ILE A 69 20.21 -18.75 -10.21
C ILE A 69 19.34 -17.56 -9.80
N LYS A 70 19.73 -16.35 -10.21
CA LYS A 70 18.93 -15.14 -9.95
C LYS A 70 17.70 -15.12 -10.86
N CYS A 71 16.50 -15.02 -10.25
CA CYS A 71 15.24 -14.89 -10.97
C CYS A 71 14.76 -13.44 -10.97
N PHE A 72 14.33 -12.95 -12.12
CA PHE A 72 13.79 -11.60 -12.32
C PHE A 72 12.44 -11.69 -13.02
N LYS A 73 11.60 -10.69 -12.83
CA LYS A 73 10.33 -10.55 -13.55
C LYS A 73 10.39 -9.33 -14.49
N MET A 74 9.80 -9.47 -15.66
CA MET A 74 9.67 -8.37 -16.60
C MET A 74 8.63 -7.37 -16.10
N PRO A 75 8.88 -6.04 -16.12
CA PRO A 75 7.90 -5.04 -15.76
C PRO A 75 6.64 -5.14 -16.64
N LYS A 76 5.46 -4.80 -16.11
CA LYS A 76 4.23 -4.73 -16.91
C LYS A 76 4.41 -3.75 -18.08
N VAL A 77 3.86 -4.08 -19.25
CA VAL A 77 3.99 -3.27 -20.48
C VAL A 77 3.51 -1.83 -20.28
N GLU A 78 2.52 -1.61 -19.42
CA GLU A 78 2.00 -0.29 -19.03
C GLU A 78 3.07 0.60 -18.37
N SER A 79 3.99 0.03 -17.61
CA SER A 79 5.12 0.76 -17.00
C SER A 79 6.18 1.17 -18.04
N VAL A 80 6.29 0.44 -19.13
CA VAL A 80 7.23 0.72 -20.23
C VAL A 80 6.71 1.84 -21.13
N VAL A 81 5.40 1.92 -21.32
CA VAL A 81 4.74 2.99 -22.14
C VAL A 81 4.84 4.36 -21.45
N GLN A 82 5.02 4.42 -20.13
CA GLN A 82 5.21 5.67 -19.37
C GLN A 82 6.65 6.22 -19.42
N GLY A 83 7.49 5.78 -20.35
CA GLY A 83 8.82 6.34 -20.59
C GLY A 83 9.96 5.73 -19.76
N LEU A 84 9.70 4.68 -19.01
CA LEU A 84 10.74 3.88 -18.35
C LEU A 84 11.33 2.90 -19.37
N HIS A 85 12.43 3.28 -20.03
CA HIS A 85 13.16 2.34 -20.86
C HIS A 85 13.68 1.18 -19.99
N PRO A 86 13.41 -0.10 -20.37
CA PRO A 86 13.90 -1.24 -19.62
C PRO A 86 15.43 -1.28 -19.70
N SER A 87 16.10 -0.77 -18.69
CA SER A 87 17.52 -1.03 -18.46
C SER A 87 17.67 -2.32 -17.65
N VAL A 88 18.84 -2.95 -17.69
CA VAL A 88 19.13 -4.15 -16.86
C VAL A 88 18.92 -3.89 -15.37
N SER A 89 19.02 -2.64 -14.94
CA SER A 89 18.71 -2.19 -13.58
C SER A 89 17.20 -2.09 -13.27
N SER A 90 16.32 -2.12 -14.27
CA SER A 90 14.86 -2.08 -14.11
C SER A 90 14.21 -3.46 -13.96
N PHE A 91 14.98 -4.56 -14.06
CA PHE A 91 14.49 -5.87 -13.66
C PHE A 91 14.27 -5.89 -12.16
N GLN A 92 13.01 -5.80 -11.77
CA GLN A 92 12.64 -5.73 -10.37
C GLN A 92 13.00 -7.05 -9.66
N LYS A 93 13.61 -6.94 -8.47
CA LYS A 93 13.52 -8.01 -7.49
C LYS A 93 12.04 -8.34 -7.31
N LEU A 94 11.77 -9.63 -7.05
CA LEU A 94 10.42 -10.13 -6.75
C LEU A 94 9.58 -9.06 -6.05
N ASP A 95 8.50 -8.63 -6.69
CA ASP A 95 7.51 -7.83 -5.98
C ASP A 95 6.70 -8.81 -5.12
N LEU A 96 6.73 -8.60 -3.80
CA LEU A 96 5.94 -9.37 -2.84
C LEU A 96 4.44 -9.36 -3.17
N ALA A 97 3.98 -8.34 -3.91
CA ALA A 97 2.63 -8.27 -4.44
C ALA A 97 2.32 -9.41 -5.43
N ASP A 98 3.31 -9.83 -6.22
CA ASP A 98 3.16 -10.93 -7.18
C ASP A 98 2.97 -12.29 -6.49
N LEU A 99 3.53 -12.46 -5.28
CA LEU A 99 3.35 -13.68 -4.47
C LEU A 99 1.94 -13.81 -3.88
N LEU A 100 1.20 -12.72 -3.76
CA LEU A 100 -0.19 -12.77 -3.27
C LEU A 100 -1.17 -13.35 -4.29
N GLY A 101 -0.79 -13.44 -5.56
CA GLY A 101 -1.64 -13.98 -6.62
C GLY A 101 -2.98 -13.29 -6.80
N ARG A 102 -3.09 -12.08 -6.29
CA ARG A 102 -4.33 -11.33 -6.24
C ARG A 102 -4.46 -10.43 -7.47
N GLN A 103 -5.60 -10.53 -8.16
CA GLN A 103 -5.95 -9.53 -9.18
C GLN A 103 -6.40 -8.25 -8.49
N GLU A 104 -5.79 -7.12 -8.86
CA GLU A 104 -6.23 -5.81 -8.37
C GLU A 104 -7.67 -5.54 -8.79
N ILE A 105 -8.48 -5.08 -7.85
CA ILE A 105 -9.87 -4.70 -8.11
C ILE A 105 -9.88 -3.46 -9.01
N ARG A 106 -10.51 -3.56 -10.17
CA ARG A 106 -10.77 -2.40 -11.04
C ARG A 106 -11.93 -1.62 -10.47
N LEU A 107 -11.72 -0.34 -10.21
CA LEU A 107 -12.69 0.57 -9.62
C LEU A 107 -13.18 1.56 -10.68
N ASP A 108 -14.41 2.04 -10.51
CA ASP A 108 -14.91 3.19 -11.27
C ASP A 108 -14.24 4.47 -10.75
N GLU A 109 -13.29 4.99 -11.51
CA GLU A 109 -12.51 6.18 -11.16
C GLU A 109 -13.28 7.48 -11.44
N SER A 110 -14.38 7.45 -12.20
CA SER A 110 -15.14 8.65 -12.56
C SER A 110 -15.71 9.32 -11.31
N ARG A 111 -16.34 8.56 -10.44
CA ARG A 111 -16.92 9.06 -9.18
C ARG A 111 -15.87 9.59 -8.21
N ILE A 112 -14.69 8.99 -8.17
CA ILE A 112 -13.58 9.49 -7.37
C ILE A 112 -13.11 10.85 -7.90
N GLY A 113 -13.04 10.99 -9.24
CA GLY A 113 -12.71 12.24 -9.90
C GLY A 113 -13.65 13.37 -9.50
N ASP A 114 -14.96 13.15 -9.52
CA ASP A 114 -15.99 14.12 -9.13
C ASP A 114 -15.86 14.56 -7.65
N GLU A 115 -15.43 13.66 -6.79
CA GLU A 115 -15.24 13.94 -5.36
C GLU A 115 -13.94 14.71 -5.06
N ILE A 116 -12.91 14.62 -5.90
CA ILE A 116 -11.56 15.12 -5.59
C ILE A 116 -11.16 16.30 -6.50
N HIS A 117 -11.54 16.27 -7.79
CA HIS A 117 -11.10 17.26 -8.76
C HIS A 117 -11.40 18.69 -8.33
N GLY A 118 -10.40 19.56 -8.36
CA GLY A 118 -10.53 20.97 -8.02
C GLY A 118 -10.85 21.28 -6.55
N LYS A 119 -10.76 20.28 -5.65
CA LYS A 119 -11.07 20.45 -4.22
C LYS A 119 -9.82 20.43 -3.35
N THR A 120 -9.93 20.95 -2.13
CA THR A 120 -8.91 20.80 -1.09
C THR A 120 -9.09 19.47 -0.36
N ILE A 121 -8.06 18.65 -0.31
CA ILE A 121 -8.01 17.37 0.38
C ILE A 121 -7.00 17.47 1.53
N LEU A 122 -7.38 17.05 2.73
CA LEU A 122 -6.51 17.01 3.89
C LEU A 122 -6.24 15.57 4.30
N VAL A 123 -4.96 15.24 4.51
CA VAL A 123 -4.54 13.90 4.96
C VAL A 123 -3.79 14.04 6.28
N THR A 124 -4.34 13.48 7.37
CA THR A 124 -3.62 13.38 8.63
C THR A 124 -2.72 12.14 8.62
N GLY A 125 -1.56 12.22 9.23
CA GLY A 125 -0.56 11.15 9.12
C GLY A 125 0.00 11.01 7.69
N ALA A 126 0.02 12.11 6.93
CA ALA A 126 0.44 12.16 5.53
C ALA A 126 1.86 11.62 5.30
N GLY A 127 2.76 11.69 6.29
CA GLY A 127 4.10 11.10 6.21
C GLY A 127 4.15 9.59 6.48
N GLY A 128 3.03 8.94 6.88
CA GLY A 128 2.95 7.50 7.10
C GLY A 128 2.81 6.69 5.81
N SER A 129 2.90 5.35 5.90
CA SER A 129 2.84 4.47 4.71
C SER A 129 1.51 4.59 3.95
N ILE A 130 0.38 4.60 4.66
CA ILE A 130 -0.95 4.75 4.04
C ILE A 130 -1.22 6.21 3.68
N GLY A 131 -0.94 7.16 4.59
CA GLY A 131 -1.20 8.57 4.36
C GLY A 131 -0.44 9.11 3.15
N SER A 132 0.85 8.77 2.98
CA SER A 132 1.65 9.18 1.82
C SER A 132 1.11 8.59 0.52
N GLU A 133 0.65 7.35 0.54
CA GLU A 133 0.06 6.73 -0.65
C GLU A 133 -1.31 7.33 -0.99
N ILE A 134 -2.14 7.64 0.00
CA ILE A 134 -3.39 8.39 -0.23
C ILE A 134 -3.05 9.74 -0.91
N CYS A 135 -2.03 10.48 -0.44
CA CYS A 135 -1.61 11.71 -1.07
C CYS A 135 -1.21 11.51 -2.55
N ARG A 136 -0.46 10.44 -2.88
CA ARG A 136 -0.11 10.11 -4.29
C ARG A 136 -1.35 9.79 -5.12
N GLN A 137 -2.26 8.99 -4.58
CA GLN A 137 -3.46 8.55 -5.30
C GLN A 137 -4.43 9.71 -5.56
N VAL A 138 -4.72 10.56 -4.56
CA VAL A 138 -5.60 11.72 -4.73
C VAL A 138 -5.01 12.73 -5.72
N SER A 139 -3.68 12.87 -5.79
CA SER A 139 -3.00 13.77 -6.73
C SER A 139 -3.25 13.41 -8.20
N ARG A 140 -3.57 12.16 -8.52
CA ARG A 140 -3.92 11.71 -9.87
C ARG A 140 -5.25 12.30 -10.39
N PHE A 141 -6.10 12.77 -9.48
CA PHE A 141 -7.40 13.35 -9.79
C PHE A 141 -7.40 14.88 -9.80
N ASN A 142 -6.21 15.51 -9.85
CA ASN A 142 -6.02 16.96 -9.95
C ASN A 142 -6.83 17.75 -8.89
N PRO A 143 -6.62 17.53 -7.57
CA PRO A 143 -7.17 18.39 -6.54
C PRO A 143 -6.58 19.80 -6.68
N GLU A 144 -7.32 20.83 -6.21
CA GLU A 144 -6.77 22.18 -6.11
C GLU A 144 -5.61 22.24 -5.11
N ARG A 145 -5.81 21.56 -3.95
CA ARG A 145 -4.86 21.58 -2.85
C ARG A 145 -4.82 20.26 -2.11
N VAL A 146 -3.63 19.86 -1.66
CA VAL A 146 -3.46 18.73 -0.74
C VAL A 146 -2.72 19.20 0.51
N VAL A 147 -3.39 19.16 1.66
CA VAL A 147 -2.83 19.51 2.95
C VAL A 147 -2.23 18.26 3.60
N LEU A 148 -0.91 18.27 3.79
CA LEU A 148 -0.11 17.17 4.31
C LEU A 148 0.13 17.37 5.81
N LEU A 149 -0.78 16.87 6.66
CA LEU A 149 -0.71 17.06 8.09
C LEU A 149 -0.06 15.88 8.83
N GLY A 150 0.88 16.17 9.71
CA GLY A 150 1.51 15.19 10.59
C GLY A 150 2.49 15.82 11.59
N HIS A 151 2.74 15.11 12.70
CA HIS A 151 3.65 15.60 13.74
C HIS A 151 5.14 15.39 13.40
N GLY A 152 5.45 14.42 12.55
CA GLY A 152 6.82 14.08 12.18
C GLY A 152 7.34 14.96 11.04
N GLU A 153 8.04 16.05 11.35
CA GLU A 153 8.57 17.02 10.40
C GLU A 153 9.31 16.34 9.24
N ASN A 154 10.27 15.48 9.51
CA ASN A 154 11.05 14.80 8.46
C ASN A 154 10.18 13.95 7.52
N SER A 155 9.16 13.27 8.04
CA SER A 155 8.28 12.44 7.21
C SER A 155 7.36 13.29 6.31
N ILE A 156 6.93 14.45 6.79
CA ILE A 156 6.17 15.42 5.99
C ILE A 156 7.06 16.08 4.93
N TYR A 157 8.30 16.44 5.29
CA TYR A 157 9.27 16.98 4.35
C TYR A 157 9.51 16.03 3.17
N LEU A 158 9.72 14.73 3.45
CA LEU A 158 9.99 13.74 2.42
C LEU A 158 8.83 13.60 1.42
N ILE A 159 7.60 13.41 1.92
CA ILE A 159 6.43 13.27 1.03
C ILE A 159 6.13 14.57 0.28
N TYR A 160 6.28 15.74 0.90
CA TYR A 160 6.10 17.02 0.25
C TYR A 160 7.03 17.16 -0.96
N HIS A 161 8.34 16.92 -0.78
CA HIS A 161 9.31 17.01 -1.86
C HIS A 161 9.14 15.96 -2.95
N GLU A 162 8.63 14.80 -2.62
CA GLU A 162 8.27 13.78 -3.60
C GLU A 162 7.10 14.26 -4.47
N LEU A 163 6.02 14.75 -3.84
CA LEU A 163 4.80 15.13 -4.55
C LEU A 163 5.00 16.32 -5.49
N ILE A 164 5.72 17.36 -5.06
CA ILE A 164 5.99 18.52 -5.92
C ILE A 164 6.85 18.18 -7.15
N ARG A 165 7.65 17.12 -7.09
CA ARG A 165 8.44 16.62 -8.24
C ARG A 165 7.62 15.73 -9.16
N SER A 166 6.68 14.95 -8.60
CA SER A 166 5.92 13.92 -9.34
C SER A 166 4.65 14.47 -9.99
N PHE A 167 4.05 15.52 -9.41
CA PHE A 167 2.78 16.08 -9.85
C PHE A 167 2.89 17.60 -9.95
N GLN A 168 2.61 18.16 -11.14
CA GLN A 168 2.63 19.59 -11.38
C GLN A 168 1.23 20.19 -11.27
N GLY A 169 1.14 21.48 -10.94
CA GLY A 169 -0.13 22.22 -10.95
C GLY A 169 -0.99 22.03 -9.69
N ILE A 170 -0.56 21.24 -8.72
CA ILE A 170 -1.27 21.02 -7.44
C ILE A 170 -0.60 21.81 -6.32
N ASN A 171 -1.39 22.49 -5.50
CA ASN A 171 -0.89 23.20 -4.32
C ASN A 171 -0.72 22.26 -3.13
N TYR A 172 0.52 21.85 -2.82
CA TYR A 172 0.84 21.04 -1.65
C TYR A 172 1.20 21.91 -0.46
N VAL A 173 0.50 21.71 0.66
CA VAL A 173 0.70 22.48 1.90
C VAL A 173 1.19 21.54 3.01
N PRO A 174 2.47 21.59 3.39
CA PRO A 174 2.97 20.85 4.54
C PRO A 174 2.53 21.50 5.85
N VAL A 175 1.92 20.74 6.75
CA VAL A 175 1.47 21.20 8.06
C VAL A 175 2.04 20.30 9.14
N ILE A 176 2.90 20.89 10.00
CA ILE A 176 3.38 20.19 11.20
C ILE A 176 2.37 20.43 12.32
N ALA A 177 1.65 19.36 12.70
CA ALA A 177 0.67 19.39 13.78
C ALA A 177 0.46 17.99 14.36
N ASP A 178 0.17 17.94 15.67
CA ASP A 178 -0.25 16.72 16.36
C ASP A 178 -1.78 16.66 16.39
N ILE A 179 -2.35 15.48 16.12
CA ILE A 179 -3.81 15.28 16.20
C ILE A 179 -4.34 15.38 17.64
N GLN A 180 -3.46 15.35 18.64
CA GLN A 180 -3.82 15.58 20.04
C GLN A 180 -4.10 17.06 20.35
N ASP A 181 -3.62 17.99 19.50
CA ASP A 181 -3.83 19.43 19.62
C ASP A 181 -5.07 19.88 18.84
N TYR A 182 -6.21 19.94 19.53
CA TYR A 182 -7.49 20.31 18.93
C TYR A 182 -7.49 21.74 18.36
N GLU A 183 -6.93 22.70 19.09
CA GLU A 183 -6.93 24.10 18.67
C GLU A 183 -6.14 24.28 17.37
N ARG A 184 -4.99 23.62 17.27
CA ARG A 184 -4.20 23.62 16.04
C ARG A 184 -4.94 22.95 14.87
N LEU A 185 -5.62 21.84 15.11
CA LEU A 185 -6.45 21.19 14.08
C LEU A 185 -7.55 22.10 13.57
N LEU A 186 -8.28 22.76 14.48
CA LEU A 186 -9.38 23.66 14.12
C LEU A 186 -8.87 24.83 13.26
N GLN A 187 -7.78 25.48 13.66
CA GLN A 187 -7.13 26.54 12.86
C GLN A 187 -6.79 26.07 11.45
N VAL A 188 -6.21 24.86 11.30
CA VAL A 188 -5.84 24.29 9.99
C VAL A 188 -7.09 24.03 9.15
N PHE A 189 -8.16 23.49 9.75
CA PHE A 189 -9.38 23.16 9.01
C PHE A 189 -10.14 24.41 8.58
N GLU A 190 -10.21 25.42 9.42
CA GLU A 190 -10.79 26.73 9.07
C GLU A 190 -9.96 27.48 7.99
N GLN A 191 -8.62 27.38 8.07
CA GLN A 191 -7.74 28.04 7.11
C GLN A 191 -7.81 27.44 5.71
N TYR A 192 -7.91 26.10 5.61
CA TYR A 192 -7.80 25.41 4.32
C TYR A 192 -9.13 24.85 3.80
N GLU A 193 -10.19 24.85 4.60
CA GLU A 193 -11.55 24.43 4.23
C GLU A 193 -11.57 23.13 3.41
N PRO A 194 -11.05 22.00 3.93
CA PRO A 194 -10.97 20.77 3.15
C PRO A 194 -12.37 20.22 2.82
N ALA A 195 -12.56 19.73 1.61
CA ALA A 195 -13.77 19.03 1.22
C ALA A 195 -13.80 17.59 1.77
N ILE A 196 -12.62 16.98 1.91
CA ILE A 196 -12.46 15.61 2.43
C ILE A 196 -11.25 15.57 3.35
N VAL A 197 -11.42 14.90 4.50
CA VAL A 197 -10.33 14.55 5.43
C VAL A 197 -10.12 13.04 5.42
N TYR A 198 -8.93 12.61 4.99
CA TYR A 198 -8.47 11.23 5.18
C TYR A 198 -7.65 11.14 6.46
N HIS A 199 -8.18 10.44 7.45
CA HIS A 199 -7.54 10.32 8.76
C HIS A 199 -6.73 9.02 8.85
N ALA A 200 -5.42 9.13 8.54
CA ALA A 200 -4.47 8.02 8.57
C ALA A 200 -3.47 8.07 9.75
N ALA A 201 -3.57 9.09 10.61
CA ALA A 201 -2.74 9.21 11.79
C ALA A 201 -3.16 8.21 12.87
N ALA A 202 -2.28 7.27 13.24
CA ALA A 202 -2.50 6.33 14.33
C ALA A 202 -1.20 5.66 14.79
N HIS A 203 -1.13 5.26 16.05
CA HIS A 203 -0.15 4.30 16.55
C HIS A 203 -0.64 2.88 16.26
N LYS A 204 0.14 2.07 15.54
CA LYS A 204 -0.29 0.76 15.00
C LYS A 204 0.46 -0.46 15.55
N HIS A 205 1.61 -0.25 16.21
CA HIS A 205 2.45 -1.36 16.67
C HIS A 205 1.90 -1.95 17.96
N VAL A 206 1.33 -3.16 17.89
CA VAL A 206 0.70 -3.85 19.02
C VAL A 206 1.64 -3.95 20.24
N PRO A 207 2.88 -4.49 20.14
CA PRO A 207 3.74 -4.62 21.31
C PRO A 207 4.11 -3.28 21.96
N MET A 208 4.21 -2.20 21.16
CA MET A 208 4.52 -0.87 21.69
C MET A 208 3.31 -0.29 22.42
N MET A 209 2.10 -0.49 21.90
CA MET A 209 0.87 0.01 22.53
C MET A 209 0.50 -0.76 23.81
N GLU A 210 0.80 -2.05 23.87
CA GLU A 210 0.68 -2.82 25.12
C GLU A 210 1.57 -2.25 26.25
N ARG A 211 2.77 -1.79 25.91
CA ARG A 211 3.69 -1.14 26.84
C ARG A 211 3.35 0.31 27.15
N ASN A 212 2.61 0.97 26.27
CA ASN A 212 2.29 2.39 26.35
C ASN A 212 0.78 2.66 26.13
N PRO A 213 -0.11 2.10 26.96
CA PRO A 213 -1.55 2.19 26.73
C PRO A 213 -2.08 3.62 26.83
N LYS A 214 -1.48 4.48 27.65
CA LYS A 214 -1.83 5.91 27.74
C LYS A 214 -1.57 6.64 26.42
N GLU A 215 -0.45 6.34 25.76
CA GLU A 215 -0.14 6.98 24.47
C GLU A 215 -1.02 6.42 23.34
N ALA A 216 -1.38 5.13 23.41
CA ALA A 216 -2.38 4.56 22.51
C ALA A 216 -3.74 5.27 22.66
N PHE A 217 -4.18 5.52 23.90
CA PHE A 217 -5.42 6.26 24.19
C PHE A 217 -5.35 7.68 23.65
N LYS A 218 -4.31 8.45 24.01
CA LYS A 218 -4.17 9.84 23.60
C LYS A 218 -4.16 9.99 22.07
N ASN A 219 -3.34 9.18 21.39
CA ASN A 219 -3.19 9.31 19.96
C ASN A 219 -4.39 8.73 19.20
N ASN A 220 -4.78 7.48 19.49
CA ASN A 220 -5.77 6.80 18.67
C ASN A 220 -7.21 7.16 19.04
N ILE A 221 -7.51 7.44 20.32
CA ILE A 221 -8.86 7.78 20.78
C ILE A 221 -9.03 9.29 20.82
N LEU A 222 -8.27 9.99 21.66
CA LEU A 222 -8.41 11.43 21.82
C LEU A 222 -8.03 12.18 20.54
N GLY A 223 -6.96 11.76 19.85
CA GLY A 223 -6.58 12.33 18.57
C GLY A 223 -7.66 12.16 17.51
N THR A 224 -8.26 10.96 17.38
CA THR A 224 -9.40 10.76 16.45
C THR A 224 -10.62 11.59 16.83
N TYR A 225 -10.92 11.69 18.13
CA TYR A 225 -11.99 12.55 18.63
C TYR A 225 -11.76 14.02 18.25
N ASN A 226 -10.56 14.54 18.45
CA ASN A 226 -10.20 15.92 18.09
C ASN A 226 -10.32 16.17 16.58
N VAL A 227 -9.87 15.23 15.73
CA VAL A 227 -10.04 15.33 14.28
C VAL A 227 -11.51 15.34 13.90
N ALA A 228 -12.33 14.42 14.45
CA ALA A 228 -13.76 14.36 14.16
C ALA A 228 -14.49 15.63 14.66
N LYS A 229 -14.13 16.14 15.85
CA LYS A 229 -14.66 17.38 16.41
C LYS A 229 -14.29 18.61 15.55
N ALA A 230 -13.06 18.67 15.03
CA ALA A 230 -12.62 19.75 14.14
C ALA A 230 -13.33 19.69 12.78
N VAL A 231 -13.56 18.47 12.23
CA VAL A 231 -14.38 18.24 11.02
C VAL A 231 -15.80 18.81 11.20
N ASP A 232 -16.43 18.49 12.33
CA ASP A 232 -17.79 18.97 12.65
C ASP A 232 -17.83 20.50 12.82
N ALA A 233 -16.91 21.06 13.62
CA ALA A 233 -16.84 22.51 13.89
C ALA A 233 -16.56 23.33 12.62
N ALA A 234 -15.63 22.88 11.76
CA ALA A 234 -15.30 23.53 10.50
C ALA A 234 -16.26 23.16 9.35
N LYS A 235 -17.31 22.36 9.61
CA LYS A 235 -18.30 21.90 8.62
C LYS A 235 -17.69 21.23 7.40
N VAL A 236 -16.60 20.46 7.60
CA VAL A 236 -16.00 19.69 6.52
C VAL A 236 -16.97 18.65 6.01
N PRO A 237 -17.25 18.56 4.71
CA PRO A 237 -18.30 17.67 4.20
C PRO A 237 -18.08 16.19 4.50
N LYS A 238 -16.82 15.72 4.53
CA LYS A 238 -16.53 14.27 4.63
C LYS A 238 -15.25 13.96 5.40
N MET A 239 -15.32 12.92 6.27
CA MET A 239 -14.18 12.32 6.96
C MET A 239 -14.13 10.81 6.71
N VAL A 240 -12.98 10.32 6.25
CA VAL A 240 -12.69 8.89 6.04
C VAL A 240 -11.59 8.45 7.00
N MET A 241 -11.92 7.59 7.97
CA MET A 241 -10.95 7.09 8.94
C MET A 241 -10.38 5.74 8.50
N ILE A 242 -9.07 5.62 8.52
CA ILE A 242 -8.38 4.34 8.33
C ILE A 242 -8.48 3.51 9.62
N SER A 243 -9.05 2.30 9.52
CA SER A 243 -9.15 1.34 10.60
C SER A 243 -8.41 0.03 10.26
N THR A 244 -8.66 -1.02 11.03
CA THR A 244 -7.91 -2.28 10.95
C THR A 244 -8.82 -3.48 11.28
N ASP A 245 -8.45 -4.66 10.77
CA ASP A 245 -9.00 -5.96 11.17
C ASP A 245 -8.90 -6.21 12.69
N LYS A 246 -7.90 -5.64 13.34
CA LYS A 246 -7.64 -5.77 14.78
C LYS A 246 -8.64 -5.00 15.67
N ALA A 247 -9.49 -4.17 15.07
CA ALA A 247 -10.62 -3.52 15.76
C ALA A 247 -11.84 -4.46 15.92
N VAL A 248 -11.82 -5.64 15.31
CA VAL A 248 -12.86 -6.67 15.43
C VAL A 248 -12.55 -7.54 16.65
N ASN A 249 -13.45 -7.56 17.67
CA ASN A 249 -13.23 -8.29 18.92
C ASN A 249 -11.79 -8.13 19.44
N PRO A 250 -11.35 -6.90 19.75
CA PRO A 250 -9.95 -6.56 19.90
C PRO A 250 -9.31 -7.27 21.11
N PRO A 251 -8.30 -8.13 20.91
CA PRO A 251 -7.60 -8.83 22.00
C PRO A 251 -6.44 -8.02 22.58
N ASN A 252 -6.21 -6.80 22.10
CA ASN A 252 -5.05 -5.98 22.47
C ASN A 252 -5.40 -4.50 22.53
N VAL A 253 -4.57 -3.71 23.23
CA VAL A 253 -4.76 -2.26 23.45
C VAL A 253 -4.89 -1.51 22.14
N MET A 254 -4.02 -1.77 21.16
CA MET A 254 -4.06 -1.08 19.87
C MET A 254 -5.40 -1.31 19.16
N GLY A 255 -5.84 -2.56 19.06
CA GLY A 255 -7.13 -2.91 18.47
C GLY A 255 -8.32 -2.28 19.21
N ALA A 256 -8.30 -2.31 20.56
CA ALA A 256 -9.32 -1.69 21.40
C ALA A 256 -9.39 -0.17 21.15
N THR A 257 -8.26 0.53 21.08
CA THR A 257 -8.25 1.97 20.79
C THR A 257 -8.78 2.28 19.39
N LYS A 258 -8.50 1.45 18.39
CA LYS A 258 -9.04 1.60 17.03
C LYS A 258 -10.55 1.33 17.01
N ARG A 259 -11.03 0.36 17.79
CA ARG A 259 -12.49 0.12 17.92
C ARG A 259 -13.22 1.30 18.55
N VAL A 260 -12.66 1.89 19.59
CA VAL A 260 -13.25 3.12 20.20
C VAL A 260 -13.21 4.28 19.19
N ALA A 261 -12.13 4.43 18.42
CA ALA A 261 -12.05 5.43 17.35
C ALA A 261 -13.17 5.25 16.29
N GLU A 262 -13.48 4.01 15.89
CA GLU A 262 -14.62 3.73 14.99
C GLU A 262 -15.96 4.18 15.61
N LEU A 263 -16.18 3.89 16.90
CA LEU A 263 -17.40 4.31 17.61
C LEU A 263 -17.52 5.84 17.69
N ILE A 264 -16.39 6.55 17.85
CA ILE A 264 -16.35 8.02 17.81
C ILE A 264 -16.80 8.51 16.43
N VAL A 265 -16.20 8.00 15.37
CA VAL A 265 -16.48 8.39 13.98
C VAL A 265 -17.94 8.14 13.62
N THR A 266 -18.47 6.94 13.91
CA THR A 266 -19.87 6.61 13.67
C THR A 266 -20.82 7.43 14.55
N GLY A 267 -20.43 7.74 15.79
CA GLY A 267 -21.20 8.62 16.69
C GLY A 267 -21.27 10.07 16.20
N PHE A 268 -20.21 10.60 15.59
CA PHE A 268 -20.25 11.92 14.95
C PHE A 268 -21.19 11.94 13.74
N ASN A 269 -21.20 10.90 12.92
CA ASN A 269 -22.10 10.83 11.77
C ASN A 269 -23.57 10.97 12.13
N GLN A 270 -23.98 10.47 13.31
CA GLN A 270 -25.38 10.55 13.76
C GLN A 270 -25.85 11.96 14.16
N ARG A 271 -24.94 12.89 14.47
CA ARG A 271 -25.25 14.21 15.02
C ARG A 271 -24.69 15.37 14.20
N SER A 272 -23.80 15.12 13.26
CA SER A 272 -23.17 16.10 12.38
C SER A 272 -23.88 16.15 11.03
N GLN A 273 -23.71 17.26 10.31
CA GLN A 273 -24.08 17.36 8.89
C GLN A 273 -23.02 16.78 7.96
N SER A 274 -21.84 16.49 8.49
CA SER A 274 -20.73 15.86 7.75
C SER A 274 -20.92 14.35 7.66
N THR A 275 -20.47 13.76 6.57
CA THR A 275 -20.43 12.29 6.41
C THR A 275 -19.15 11.74 7.01
N TYR A 276 -19.28 10.77 7.90
CA TYR A 276 -18.14 10.07 8.50
C TYR A 276 -18.18 8.59 8.13
N CYS A 277 -17.07 8.01 7.78
CA CYS A 277 -16.95 6.57 7.60
C CYS A 277 -15.59 6.03 8.07
N ALA A 278 -15.53 4.74 8.31
CA ALA A 278 -14.30 4.04 8.64
C ALA A 278 -14.03 2.92 7.61
N VAL A 279 -12.76 2.60 7.35
CA VAL A 279 -12.37 1.55 6.42
C VAL A 279 -11.41 0.59 7.12
N ARG A 280 -11.82 -0.67 7.24
CA ARG A 280 -11.05 -1.76 7.84
C ARG A 280 -10.31 -2.56 6.78
N PHE A 281 -9.03 -2.80 7.03
CA PHE A 281 -8.24 -3.77 6.29
C PHE A 281 -7.16 -4.40 7.18
N GLY A 282 -6.57 -5.50 6.72
CA GLY A 282 -5.54 -6.23 7.45
C GLY A 282 -4.13 -5.67 7.24
N ASN A 283 -3.14 -6.56 7.07
CA ASN A 283 -1.77 -6.12 6.91
C ASN A 283 -1.53 -5.60 5.48
N VAL A 284 -0.68 -4.58 5.38
CA VAL A 284 -0.21 -4.07 4.08
C VAL A 284 1.27 -4.37 3.90
N LEU A 285 1.62 -4.88 2.72
CA LEU A 285 2.99 -5.25 2.37
C LEU A 285 3.92 -4.03 2.36
N GLY A 286 5.13 -4.19 2.87
CA GLY A 286 6.16 -3.16 2.81
C GLY A 286 5.90 -1.93 3.68
N SER A 287 4.88 -1.94 4.57
CA SER A 287 4.66 -0.82 5.48
C SER A 287 5.77 -0.71 6.53
N ARG A 288 6.13 0.52 6.92
CA ARG A 288 7.21 0.79 7.88
C ARG A 288 7.01 0.00 9.17
N GLY A 289 8.04 -0.72 9.60
CA GLY A 289 8.04 -1.54 10.80
C GLY A 289 7.11 -2.77 10.75
N SER A 290 6.67 -3.19 9.55
CA SER A 290 5.94 -4.45 9.36
C SER A 290 6.89 -5.65 9.31
N VAL A 291 6.31 -6.86 9.30
CA VAL A 291 7.05 -8.11 9.34
C VAL A 291 7.98 -8.30 8.14
N ILE A 292 7.60 -7.86 6.95
CA ILE A 292 8.37 -8.06 5.73
C ILE A 292 9.75 -7.39 5.79
N PRO A 293 9.89 -6.08 6.07
CA PRO A 293 11.21 -5.46 6.25
C PRO A 293 12.07 -6.10 7.35
N VAL A 294 11.43 -6.67 8.38
CA VAL A 294 12.17 -7.41 9.42
C VAL A 294 12.73 -8.71 8.86
N PHE A 295 11.92 -9.48 8.11
CA PHE A 295 12.36 -10.71 7.48
C PHE A 295 13.45 -10.47 6.44
N GLU A 296 13.29 -9.45 5.58
CA GLU A 296 14.31 -9.08 4.59
C GLU A 296 15.67 -8.78 5.23
N ARG A 297 15.66 -8.03 6.35
CA ARG A 297 16.88 -7.75 7.11
C ARG A 297 17.47 -9.01 7.71
N GLN A 298 16.66 -9.87 8.37
CA GLN A 298 17.13 -11.13 8.96
C GLN A 298 17.72 -12.05 7.89
N ILE A 299 17.11 -12.12 6.70
CA ILE A 299 17.64 -12.89 5.57
C ILE A 299 18.97 -12.29 5.09
N ALA A 300 19.07 -10.97 4.96
CA ALA A 300 20.31 -10.29 4.54
C ALA A 300 21.45 -10.49 5.55
N GLU A 301 21.14 -10.65 6.83
CA GLU A 301 22.08 -10.93 7.93
C GLU A 301 22.44 -12.43 8.04
N GLY A 302 21.90 -13.30 7.18
CA GLY A 302 22.16 -14.74 7.17
C GLY A 302 21.20 -15.60 7.99
N GLY A 303 20.10 -15.02 8.49
CA GLY A 303 19.06 -15.74 9.26
C GLY A 303 19.40 -16.01 10.73
N PRO A 304 18.58 -16.77 11.44
CA PRO A 304 17.31 -17.30 11.00
C PRO A 304 16.18 -16.25 10.94
N VAL A 305 15.13 -16.51 10.17
CA VAL A 305 13.88 -15.74 10.21
C VAL A 305 13.09 -16.14 11.46
N THR A 306 12.67 -15.14 12.24
CA THR A 306 11.91 -15.36 13.48
C THR A 306 10.42 -15.34 13.25
N VAL A 307 9.73 -16.42 13.60
CA VAL A 307 8.26 -16.55 13.49
C VAL A 307 7.69 -16.74 14.90
N THR A 308 6.67 -15.97 15.24
CA THR A 308 6.05 -16.05 16.58
C THR A 308 5.36 -17.39 16.82
N ASP A 309 4.62 -17.89 15.81
CA ASP A 309 3.94 -19.20 15.85
C ASP A 309 3.70 -19.66 14.40
N PHE A 310 3.97 -20.93 14.10
CA PHE A 310 3.78 -21.51 12.77
C PHE A 310 2.32 -21.62 12.32
N ARG A 311 1.36 -21.48 13.24
CA ARG A 311 -0.08 -21.49 12.94
C ARG A 311 -0.60 -20.10 12.53
N MET A 312 0.21 -19.05 12.67
CA MET A 312 -0.23 -17.69 12.38
C MET A 312 -0.54 -17.51 10.92
N THR A 313 -1.72 -16.98 10.65
CA THR A 313 -2.15 -16.55 9.32
C THR A 313 -2.48 -15.05 9.34
N ARG A 314 -2.25 -14.37 8.23
CA ARG A 314 -2.58 -12.96 8.08
C ARG A 314 -3.13 -12.70 6.67
N TYR A 315 -4.03 -11.75 6.59
CA TYR A 315 -4.42 -11.16 5.32
C TYR A 315 -3.40 -10.11 4.90
N PHE A 316 -3.07 -10.09 3.63
CA PHE A 316 -2.16 -9.10 3.05
C PHE A 316 -2.77 -8.42 1.84
N MET A 317 -2.40 -7.15 1.65
CA MET A 317 -2.75 -6.33 0.51
C MET A 317 -1.57 -5.41 0.21
N THR A 318 -1.48 -4.87 -1.00
CA THR A 318 -0.49 -3.83 -1.29
C THR A 318 -0.91 -2.49 -0.72
N ILE A 319 0.06 -1.61 -0.40
CA ILE A 319 -0.25 -0.25 0.07
C ILE A 319 -1.03 0.54 -1.01
N PRO A 320 -0.65 0.51 -2.32
CA PRO A 320 -1.43 1.17 -3.37
C PRO A 320 -2.86 0.67 -3.48
N GLU A 321 -3.08 -0.65 -3.42
CA GLU A 321 -4.43 -1.23 -3.47
C GLU A 321 -5.28 -0.80 -2.28
N ALA A 322 -4.74 -0.92 -1.05
CA ALA A 322 -5.45 -0.50 0.17
C ALA A 322 -5.84 0.98 0.12
N SER A 323 -4.91 1.85 -0.29
CA SER A 323 -5.15 3.29 -0.36
C SER A 323 -6.19 3.65 -1.42
N ARG A 324 -6.17 2.99 -2.59
CA ARG A 324 -7.17 3.16 -3.65
C ARG A 324 -8.56 2.76 -3.16
N LEU A 325 -8.68 1.61 -2.49
CA LEU A 325 -9.95 1.14 -1.92
C LEU A 325 -10.46 2.05 -0.80
N VAL A 326 -9.58 2.65 0.01
CA VAL A 326 -9.96 3.66 1.02
C VAL A 326 -10.55 4.91 0.35
N ILE A 327 -9.94 5.41 -0.70
CA ILE A 327 -10.43 6.56 -1.46
C ILE A 327 -11.79 6.24 -2.08
N HIS A 328 -11.93 5.05 -2.67
CA HIS A 328 -13.18 4.58 -3.26
C HIS A 328 -14.29 4.45 -2.19
N ALA A 329 -14.00 3.83 -1.04
CA ALA A 329 -14.95 3.75 0.07
C ALA A 329 -15.43 5.16 0.50
N GLY A 330 -14.50 6.13 0.58
CA GLY A 330 -14.83 7.52 0.85
C GLY A 330 -15.79 8.13 -0.18
N ALA A 331 -15.61 7.85 -1.47
CA ALA A 331 -16.50 8.33 -2.52
C ALA A 331 -17.92 7.71 -2.46
N TYR A 332 -18.06 6.52 -1.87
CA TYR A 332 -19.35 5.82 -1.72
C TYR A 332 -20.01 6.00 -0.35
N ALA A 333 -19.29 6.54 0.63
CA ALA A 333 -19.82 6.75 1.99
C ALA A 333 -21.01 7.72 2.02
N LYS A 334 -22.04 7.35 2.80
CA LYS A 334 -23.30 8.11 2.96
C LYS A 334 -23.72 8.27 4.41
N ASP A 335 -23.74 7.19 5.19
CA ASP A 335 -24.46 7.11 6.47
C ASP A 335 -23.63 6.53 7.63
N GLY A 336 -22.35 6.80 7.69
CA GLY A 336 -21.51 6.37 8.82
C GLY A 336 -21.06 4.91 8.72
N GLU A 337 -20.93 4.39 7.54
CA GLU A 337 -20.58 3.00 7.29
C GLU A 337 -19.17 2.65 7.77
N VAL A 338 -19.00 1.40 8.16
CA VAL A 338 -17.70 0.77 8.34
C VAL A 338 -17.47 -0.18 7.17
N PHE A 339 -16.70 0.26 6.19
CA PHE A 339 -16.31 -0.56 5.05
C PHE A 339 -15.26 -1.60 5.45
N ILE A 340 -15.41 -2.82 4.95
CA ILE A 340 -14.44 -3.91 5.13
C ILE A 340 -13.89 -4.26 3.75
N LEU A 341 -12.56 -4.10 3.59
CA LEU A 341 -11.93 -4.44 2.33
C LEU A 341 -11.80 -5.96 2.19
N ASP A 342 -12.13 -6.47 1.01
CA ASP A 342 -11.86 -7.86 0.68
C ASP A 342 -10.36 -8.09 0.57
N MET A 343 -9.81 -8.87 1.48
CA MET A 343 -8.38 -9.17 1.58
C MET A 343 -7.98 -10.47 0.86
N GLY A 344 -8.94 -11.15 0.21
CA GLY A 344 -8.71 -12.44 -0.42
C GLY A 344 -8.44 -13.56 0.58
N LYS A 345 -7.48 -14.46 0.27
CA LYS A 345 -7.14 -15.59 1.13
C LYS A 345 -6.08 -15.22 2.17
N PRO A 346 -6.17 -15.76 3.41
CA PRO A 346 -5.12 -15.56 4.41
C PRO A 346 -3.84 -16.32 4.01
N VAL A 347 -2.70 -15.70 4.28
CA VAL A 347 -1.37 -16.25 4.06
C VAL A 347 -0.81 -16.75 5.39
N ARG A 348 -0.24 -17.94 5.41
CA ARG A 348 0.40 -18.58 6.58
C ARG A 348 1.83 -18.08 6.75
#